data_4b7c979144629b2115324168583e4695
#
_entry.id   4b7c979144629b2115324168583e4695
#
_cell.length_a   1.000
_cell.length_b   1.000
_cell.length_c   1.000
_cell.angle_alpha   90.00
_cell.angle_beta   90.00
_cell.angle_gamma   90.00
#
_symmetry.space_group_name_H-M   'P 1'
#
loop_
_entity.id
_entity.type
_entity.pdbx_description
1 polymer ?
#
loop_
_entity_poly.entity_id
_entity_poly.type
_entity_poly.pdbx_seq_one_letter_code
_entity_poly.pdbx_strand_id
1 'polypeptide(L)'
;MHRSEAIDELEWELIPASGHPAHMHMALDEVLLDRLIAGGRGPAIRFWEWTEPALVIGSHQSVMNEVDQAAARALGFTITRRMSGGGTMICEPARTITYSMYLPMSAVAGISFRQSYAALDAWAVRSFVDLSVPASYREINDIISPRGKIAGAAQARRKGFVLHHTTIAHSMDVQLVAQLIRIGRDRLSERGVRSAEKEVSPLSWFTKLSCAEVTAHMERSFEAAFAARRSALSPSELEQARGLVDTKYATPGWIERLP
;
A
#
# COMPACT_ATOMS: atom_id res chain seq x y z
N MET A 1 7.29 13.49 17.14
CA MET A 1 6.47 13.41 15.91
C MET A 1 5.03 13.72 16.32
N HIS A 2 4.47 14.86 15.87
CA HIS A 2 3.11 15.25 16.25
C HIS A 2 2.12 14.27 15.58
N ARG A 3 1.42 13.48 16.38
CA ARG A 3 0.23 12.76 16.00
C ARG A 3 -0.90 13.80 15.89
N SER A 4 -1.69 13.78 14.83
CA SER A 4 -2.86 14.65 14.75
C SER A 4 -3.93 14.11 15.70
N GLU A 5 -4.33 14.85 16.70
CA GLU A 5 -5.42 14.48 17.64
C GLU A 5 -6.66 14.03 16.86
N ALA A 6 -6.95 14.67 15.73
CA ALA A 6 -8.08 14.33 14.87
C ALA A 6 -8.02 12.91 14.25
N ILE A 7 -6.83 12.30 14.11
CA ILE A 7 -6.71 10.89 13.68
C ILE A 7 -7.09 9.95 14.82
N ASP A 8 -6.75 10.34 16.07
CA ASP A 8 -7.00 9.54 17.27
C ASP A 8 -8.48 9.56 17.68
N GLU A 9 -9.21 10.61 17.31
CA GLU A 9 -10.64 10.78 17.60
C GLU A 9 -11.57 10.02 16.62
N LEU A 10 -11.04 9.45 15.53
CA LEU A 10 -11.85 8.70 14.58
C LEU A 10 -12.31 7.36 15.17
N GLU A 11 -13.56 7.00 14.93
CA GLU A 11 -14.11 5.66 15.23
C GLU A 11 -13.62 4.67 14.15
N TRP A 12 -12.45 4.09 14.35
CA TRP A 12 -11.82 3.21 13.39
C TRP A 12 -12.46 1.82 13.33
N GLU A 13 -12.66 1.33 12.11
CA GLU A 13 -12.87 -0.08 11.83
C GLU A 13 -11.55 -0.74 11.41
N LEU A 14 -11.27 -1.95 11.93
CA LEU A 14 -10.16 -2.79 11.47
C LEU A 14 -10.71 -3.97 10.68
N ILE A 15 -10.36 -4.05 9.41
CA ILE A 15 -10.62 -5.17 8.52
C ILE A 15 -9.34 -6.02 8.47
N PRO A 16 -9.34 -7.22 9.09
CA PRO A 16 -8.17 -8.09 9.14
C PRO A 16 -7.68 -8.53 7.75
N ALA A 17 -6.47 -9.04 7.70
CA ALA A 17 -5.88 -9.55 6.48
C ALA A 17 -6.77 -10.63 5.84
N SER A 18 -7.00 -10.48 4.56
CA SER A 18 -7.73 -11.47 3.75
C SER A 18 -7.08 -11.62 2.37
N GLY A 19 -7.03 -12.87 1.89
CA GLY A 19 -6.35 -13.24 0.65
C GLY A 19 -7.15 -12.83 -0.59
N HIS A 20 -6.53 -12.04 -1.48
CA HIS A 20 -7.11 -11.65 -2.75
C HIS A 20 -6.04 -11.50 -3.85
N PRO A 21 -6.42 -11.69 -5.15
CA PRO A 21 -5.56 -11.37 -6.28
C PRO A 21 -5.26 -9.86 -6.39
N ALA A 22 -4.23 -9.51 -7.12
CA ALA A 22 -3.74 -8.14 -7.25
C ALA A 22 -4.80 -7.14 -7.71
N HIS A 23 -5.54 -7.44 -8.78
CA HIS A 23 -6.59 -6.56 -9.29
C HIS A 23 -7.74 -6.36 -8.29
N MET A 24 -8.04 -7.40 -7.50
CA MET A 24 -9.07 -7.34 -6.46
C MET A 24 -8.67 -6.41 -5.33
N HIS A 25 -7.40 -6.41 -4.91
CA HIS A 25 -6.89 -5.48 -3.91
C HIS A 25 -7.01 -4.02 -4.36
N MET A 26 -6.72 -3.74 -5.66
CA MET A 26 -6.88 -2.41 -6.23
C MET A 26 -8.35 -1.98 -6.26
N ALA A 27 -9.24 -2.89 -6.65
CA ALA A 27 -10.67 -2.64 -6.69
C ALA A 27 -11.27 -2.41 -5.30
N LEU A 28 -10.86 -3.20 -4.30
CA LEU A 28 -11.29 -3.02 -2.91
C LEU A 28 -10.90 -1.66 -2.34
N ASP A 29 -9.71 -1.14 -2.69
CA ASP A 29 -9.31 0.20 -2.26
C ASP A 29 -10.26 1.29 -2.78
N GLU A 30 -10.70 1.17 -4.04
CA GLU A 30 -11.65 2.10 -4.60
C GLU A 30 -13.05 1.94 -4.00
N VAL A 31 -13.53 0.71 -3.86
CA VAL A 31 -14.86 0.42 -3.27
C VAL A 31 -14.95 0.95 -1.85
N LEU A 32 -13.96 0.67 -0.99
CA LEU A 32 -13.99 1.11 0.40
C LEU A 32 -13.91 2.63 0.53
N LEU A 33 -13.10 3.28 -0.32
CA LEU A 33 -13.07 4.74 -0.38
C LEU A 33 -14.43 5.30 -0.84
N ASP A 34 -15.07 4.70 -1.85
CA ASP A 34 -16.39 5.14 -2.32
C ASP A 34 -17.49 4.91 -1.27
N ARG A 35 -17.42 3.81 -0.51
CA ARG A 35 -18.32 3.55 0.60
C ARG A 35 -18.19 4.60 1.71
N LEU A 36 -16.96 4.98 2.05
CA LEU A 36 -16.71 6.05 3.01
C LEU A 36 -17.26 7.39 2.50
N ILE A 37 -17.01 7.74 1.24
CA ILE A 37 -17.50 8.97 0.60
C ILE A 37 -19.05 9.03 0.62
N ALA A 38 -19.70 7.89 0.43
CA ALA A 38 -21.17 7.78 0.42
C ALA A 38 -21.79 7.68 1.82
N GLY A 39 -20.97 7.65 2.89
CA GLY A 39 -21.44 7.47 4.27
C GLY A 39 -21.94 6.04 4.59
N GLY A 40 -21.65 5.07 3.71
CA GLY A 40 -22.02 3.67 3.91
C GLY A 40 -21.02 2.86 4.76
N ARG A 41 -19.89 3.46 5.12
CA ARG A 41 -18.85 2.91 6.02
C ARG A 41 -18.17 4.06 6.76
N GLY A 42 -17.69 3.80 7.97
CA GLY A 42 -16.82 4.70 8.73
C GLY A 42 -15.35 4.66 8.29
N PRO A 43 -14.49 5.45 8.94
CA PRO A 43 -13.05 5.34 8.78
C PRO A 43 -12.57 3.92 9.05
N ALA A 44 -11.66 3.40 8.22
CA ALA A 44 -11.24 2.01 8.33
C ALA A 44 -9.76 1.83 8.00
N ILE A 45 -9.14 0.82 8.59
CA ILE A 45 -7.92 0.21 8.12
C ILE A 45 -8.21 -1.19 7.60
N ARG A 46 -7.63 -1.56 6.46
CA ARG A 46 -7.70 -2.89 5.88
C ARG A 46 -6.30 -3.46 5.69
N PHE A 47 -6.03 -4.64 6.22
CA PHE A 47 -4.82 -5.38 5.92
C PHE A 47 -5.03 -6.28 4.70
N TRP A 48 -3.95 -6.51 3.94
CA TRP A 48 -3.98 -7.29 2.70
C TRP A 48 -3.16 -8.56 2.85
N GLU A 49 -3.66 -9.62 2.25
CA GLU A 49 -2.90 -10.84 2.02
C GLU A 49 -2.84 -11.09 0.50
N TRP A 50 -1.64 -11.08 -0.05
CA TRP A 50 -1.41 -11.29 -1.46
C TRP A 50 -1.51 -12.79 -1.78
N THR A 51 -2.34 -13.17 -2.77
CA THR A 51 -2.48 -14.57 -3.20
C THR A 51 -1.66 -14.90 -4.44
N GLU A 52 -1.06 -13.88 -5.07
CA GLU A 52 -0.21 -14.01 -6.25
C GLU A 52 0.91 -12.96 -6.26
N PRO A 53 2.03 -13.20 -6.95
CA PRO A 53 3.04 -12.18 -7.16
C PRO A 53 2.51 -11.05 -8.05
N ALA A 54 2.80 -9.80 -7.70
CA ALA A 54 2.30 -8.64 -8.42
C ALA A 54 3.31 -7.50 -8.52
N LEU A 55 3.25 -6.78 -9.64
CA LEU A 55 3.86 -5.48 -9.86
C LEU A 55 2.76 -4.42 -9.86
N VAL A 56 2.76 -3.57 -8.83
CA VAL A 56 1.76 -2.52 -8.66
C VAL A 56 2.35 -1.19 -9.08
N ILE A 57 1.97 -0.72 -10.26
CA ILE A 57 2.41 0.59 -10.78
C ILE A 57 1.52 1.72 -10.26
N GLY A 58 2.11 2.89 -10.07
CA GLY A 58 1.39 4.10 -9.67
C GLY A 58 0.54 4.67 -10.79
N SER A 59 -0.47 5.47 -10.40
CA SER A 59 -1.44 6.05 -11.34
C SER A 59 -0.82 6.91 -12.47
N HIS A 60 0.36 7.49 -12.24
CA HIS A 60 1.04 8.37 -13.19
C HIS A 60 2.30 7.76 -13.82
N GLN A 61 2.49 6.46 -13.68
CA GLN A 61 3.63 5.76 -14.26
C GLN A 61 3.31 5.19 -15.65
N SER A 62 4.30 5.24 -16.55
CA SER A 62 4.25 4.48 -17.81
C SER A 62 4.63 3.03 -17.54
N VAL A 63 3.80 2.07 -17.92
CA VAL A 63 4.11 0.65 -17.73
C VAL A 63 5.38 0.25 -18.50
N MET A 64 5.59 0.80 -19.69
CA MET A 64 6.79 0.53 -20.51
C MET A 64 8.07 1.05 -19.86
N ASN A 65 8.02 2.20 -19.20
CA ASN A 65 9.18 2.78 -18.54
C ASN A 65 9.52 2.11 -17.21
N GLU A 66 8.52 1.53 -16.54
CA GLU A 66 8.67 1.04 -15.19
C GLU A 66 8.90 -0.47 -15.11
N VAL A 67 8.27 -1.25 -15.98
CA VAL A 67 8.23 -2.70 -15.86
C VAL A 67 8.92 -3.39 -17.03
N ASP A 68 9.80 -4.33 -16.73
CA ASP A 68 10.24 -5.33 -17.70
C ASP A 68 9.12 -6.37 -17.86
N GLN A 69 8.22 -6.10 -18.81
CA GLN A 69 7.03 -6.92 -19.00
C GLN A 69 7.33 -8.35 -19.43
N ALA A 70 8.47 -8.59 -20.11
CA ALA A 70 8.90 -9.92 -20.49
C ALA A 70 9.36 -10.72 -19.27
N ALA A 71 10.19 -10.11 -18.42
CA ALA A 71 10.62 -10.71 -17.16
C ALA A 71 9.43 -10.93 -16.21
N ALA A 72 8.50 -9.96 -16.12
CA ALA A 72 7.31 -10.09 -15.29
C ALA A 72 6.47 -11.32 -15.70
N ARG A 73 6.22 -11.50 -16.99
CA ARG A 73 5.51 -12.69 -17.51
C ARG A 73 6.26 -13.98 -17.23
N ALA A 74 7.56 -14.00 -17.48
CA ALA A 74 8.39 -15.19 -17.27
C ALA A 74 8.43 -15.64 -15.79
N LEU A 75 8.35 -14.69 -14.86
CA LEU A 75 8.35 -14.93 -13.42
C LEU A 75 6.94 -15.02 -12.81
N GLY A 76 5.89 -14.97 -13.63
CA GLY A 76 4.50 -15.13 -13.19
C GLY A 76 3.95 -13.94 -12.38
N PHE A 77 4.48 -12.73 -12.58
CA PHE A 77 3.98 -11.53 -11.92
C PHE A 77 2.79 -10.92 -12.65
N THR A 78 1.70 -10.68 -11.95
CA THR A 78 0.55 -9.89 -12.42
C THR A 78 0.91 -8.41 -12.39
N ILE A 79 0.76 -7.70 -13.53
CA ILE A 79 0.93 -6.24 -13.57
C ILE A 79 -0.42 -5.60 -13.32
N THR A 80 -0.50 -4.71 -12.32
CA THR A 80 -1.70 -3.94 -12.02
C THR A 80 -1.37 -2.48 -11.75
N ARG A 81 -2.37 -1.59 -11.87
CA ARG A 81 -2.24 -0.16 -11.62
C ARG A 81 -3.14 0.27 -10.49
N ARG A 82 -2.57 0.91 -9.46
CA ARG A 82 -3.34 1.49 -8.37
C ARG A 82 -3.84 2.90 -8.69
N MET A 83 -4.84 3.37 -7.94
CA MET A 83 -5.42 4.72 -8.11
C MET A 83 -4.54 5.84 -7.53
N SER A 84 -3.66 5.53 -6.59
CA SER A 84 -2.70 6.48 -5.99
C SER A 84 -1.46 6.67 -6.86
N GLY A 85 -0.73 7.76 -6.63
CA GLY A 85 0.56 8.03 -7.28
C GLY A 85 1.72 7.19 -6.73
N GLY A 86 2.95 7.67 -6.95
CA GLY A 86 4.19 7.06 -6.45
C GLY A 86 4.81 6.04 -7.40
N GLY A 87 5.89 5.40 -6.96
CA GLY A 87 6.68 4.41 -7.72
C GLY A 87 6.08 3.00 -7.73
N THR A 88 6.69 2.11 -8.50
CA THR A 88 6.29 0.71 -8.62
C THR A 88 6.64 -0.08 -7.36
N MET A 89 5.76 -0.98 -6.96
CA MET A 89 5.97 -1.92 -5.86
C MET A 89 5.98 -3.35 -6.37
N ILE A 90 6.86 -4.17 -5.78
CA ILE A 90 6.89 -5.62 -5.94
C ILE A 90 6.17 -6.22 -4.73
N CYS A 91 5.18 -7.06 -4.97
CA CYS A 91 4.40 -7.71 -3.94
C CYS A 91 4.42 -9.22 -4.15
N GLU A 92 4.68 -9.97 -3.09
CA GLU A 92 4.76 -11.43 -3.13
C GLU A 92 3.95 -12.03 -1.96
N PRO A 93 3.25 -13.16 -2.18
CA PRO A 93 2.57 -13.89 -1.12
C PRO A 93 3.53 -14.22 0.04
N ALA A 94 3.05 -14.05 1.27
CA ALA A 94 3.80 -14.32 2.50
C ALA A 94 5.16 -13.58 2.65
N ARG A 95 5.44 -12.61 1.76
CA ARG A 95 6.69 -11.82 1.77
C ARG A 95 6.47 -10.31 1.80
N THR A 96 5.22 -9.88 1.56
CA THR A 96 4.84 -8.47 1.52
C THR A 96 3.61 -8.25 2.38
N ILE A 97 3.67 -7.27 3.27
CA ILE A 97 2.54 -6.80 4.07
C ILE A 97 2.06 -5.49 3.47
N THR A 98 0.74 -5.34 3.32
CA THR A 98 0.16 -4.08 2.87
C THR A 98 -1.05 -3.75 3.75
N TYR A 99 -1.22 -2.47 4.05
CA TYR A 99 -2.45 -1.96 4.64
C TYR A 99 -2.93 -0.71 3.92
N SER A 100 -4.24 -0.49 3.96
CA SER A 100 -4.89 0.74 3.49
C SER A 100 -5.70 1.37 4.60
N MET A 101 -5.60 2.68 4.73
CA MET A 101 -6.42 3.50 5.63
C MET A 101 -7.33 4.39 4.80
N TYR A 102 -8.60 4.44 5.18
CA TYR A 102 -9.65 5.25 4.55
C TYR A 102 -10.19 6.20 5.61
N LEU A 103 -10.09 7.53 5.37
CA LEU A 103 -10.43 8.51 6.38
C LEU A 103 -10.87 9.85 5.76
N PRO A 104 -11.64 10.69 6.48
CA PRO A 104 -11.96 12.03 6.01
C PRO A 104 -10.72 12.93 6.01
N MET A 105 -10.65 13.86 5.06
CA MET A 105 -9.54 14.81 4.95
C MET A 105 -9.41 15.74 6.17
N SER A 106 -10.51 15.94 6.93
CA SER A 106 -10.50 16.68 8.19
C SER A 106 -9.54 16.08 9.22
N ALA A 107 -9.33 14.77 9.23
CA ALA A 107 -8.40 14.11 10.14
C ALA A 107 -6.92 14.49 9.91
N VAL A 108 -6.60 15.01 8.73
CA VAL A 108 -5.26 15.52 8.37
C VAL A 108 -5.29 17.02 8.06
N ALA A 109 -6.33 17.72 8.51
CA ALA A 109 -6.41 19.18 8.38
C ALA A 109 -5.30 19.85 9.22
N GLY A 110 -4.82 21.00 8.74
CA GLY A 110 -3.79 21.77 9.44
C GLY A 110 -2.36 21.25 9.27
N ILE A 111 -2.15 20.09 8.63
CA ILE A 111 -0.83 19.57 8.28
C ILE A 111 -0.66 19.49 6.76
N SER A 112 0.59 19.64 6.29
CA SER A 112 0.90 19.54 4.87
C SER A 112 0.67 18.12 4.33
N PHE A 113 0.54 17.99 3.00
CA PHE A 113 0.50 16.69 2.32
C PHE A 113 1.66 15.77 2.74
N ARG A 114 2.87 16.29 2.85
CA ARG A 114 4.06 15.54 3.27
C ARG A 114 3.95 15.08 4.73
N GLN A 115 3.53 15.97 5.62
CA GLN A 115 3.36 15.64 7.04
C GLN A 115 2.27 14.59 7.27
N SER A 116 1.24 14.54 6.41
CA SER A 116 0.18 13.54 6.54
C SER A 116 0.67 12.10 6.37
N TYR A 117 1.71 11.84 5.57
CA TYR A 117 2.33 10.52 5.49
C TYR A 117 2.93 10.10 6.83
N ALA A 118 3.74 10.98 7.42
CA ALA A 118 4.35 10.72 8.73
C ALA A 118 3.31 10.49 9.83
N ALA A 119 2.23 11.28 9.83
CA ALA A 119 1.16 11.16 10.82
C ALA A 119 0.40 9.84 10.70
N LEU A 120 0.06 9.42 9.46
CA LEU A 120 -0.70 8.20 9.19
C LEU A 120 0.13 6.92 9.39
N ASP A 121 1.46 6.96 9.17
CA ASP A 121 2.34 5.81 9.36
C ASP A 121 3.01 5.76 10.76
N ALA A 122 2.76 6.75 11.62
CA ALA A 122 3.40 6.83 12.94
C ALA A 122 3.15 5.61 13.83
N TRP A 123 1.95 5.03 13.75
CA TRP A 123 1.59 3.82 14.49
C TRP A 123 2.37 2.59 13.96
N ALA A 124 2.55 2.48 12.64
CA ALA A 124 3.29 1.38 12.02
C ALA A 124 4.78 1.44 12.41
N VAL A 125 5.38 2.63 12.44
CA VAL A 125 6.76 2.80 12.94
C VAL A 125 6.86 2.31 14.38
N ARG A 126 5.92 2.67 15.26
CA ARG A 126 5.91 2.17 16.66
C ARG A 126 5.76 0.66 16.71
N SER A 127 4.84 0.09 15.93
CA SER A 127 4.63 -1.36 15.85
C SER A 127 5.92 -2.11 15.46
N PHE A 128 6.74 -1.56 14.56
CA PHE A 128 8.04 -2.15 14.22
C PHE A 128 9.07 -2.00 15.35
N VAL A 129 9.11 -0.84 16.03
CA VAL A 129 10.00 -0.63 17.18
C VAL A 129 9.67 -1.61 18.31
N ASP A 130 8.40 -1.92 18.55
CA ASP A 130 7.96 -2.91 19.54
C ASP A 130 8.46 -4.33 19.18
N LEU A 131 8.69 -4.62 17.90
CA LEU A 131 9.36 -5.84 17.41
C LEU A 131 10.89 -5.74 17.39
N SER A 132 11.47 -4.71 18.01
CA SER A 132 12.92 -4.44 18.00
C SER A 132 13.51 -4.15 16.62
N VAL A 133 12.67 -3.77 15.66
CA VAL A 133 13.13 -3.29 14.35
C VAL A 133 13.51 -1.81 14.49
N PRO A 134 14.74 -1.38 14.10
CA PRO A 134 15.17 0.00 14.23
C PRO A 134 14.53 0.89 13.13
N ALA A 135 13.19 1.00 13.17
CA ALA A 135 12.40 1.71 12.20
C ALA A 135 12.29 3.20 12.53
N SER A 136 12.35 4.02 11.50
CA SER A 136 12.06 5.46 11.57
C SER A 136 11.40 5.95 10.29
N TYR A 137 10.69 7.07 10.38
CA TYR A 137 10.10 7.71 9.21
C TYR A 137 11.14 8.58 8.48
N ARG A 138 11.14 8.51 7.15
CA ARG A 138 11.92 9.40 6.27
C ARG A 138 11.02 10.03 5.21
N GLU A 139 11.09 11.35 5.10
CA GLU A 139 10.39 12.08 4.04
C GLU A 139 10.75 11.58 2.62
N ILE A 140 9.77 11.48 1.71
CA ILE A 140 8.40 12.01 1.80
C ILE A 140 7.43 10.97 2.41
N ASN A 141 7.66 9.67 2.24
CA ASN A 141 6.65 8.61 2.38
C ASN A 141 7.30 7.25 2.67
N ASP A 142 8.49 7.22 3.25
CA ASP A 142 9.20 5.98 3.53
C ASP A 142 9.30 5.70 5.03
N ILE A 143 9.19 4.43 5.40
CA ILE A 143 9.69 3.90 6.67
C ILE A 143 11.02 3.22 6.37
N ILE A 144 12.05 3.59 7.12
CA ILE A 144 13.43 3.13 6.91
C ILE A 144 14.00 2.47 8.16
N SER A 145 15.02 1.65 7.93
CA SER A 145 16.01 1.22 8.92
C SER A 145 17.38 1.85 8.58
N PRO A 146 18.41 1.68 9.42
CA PRO A 146 19.78 2.05 9.08
C PRO A 146 20.32 1.36 7.81
N ARG A 147 19.68 0.27 7.35
CA ARG A 147 20.08 -0.53 6.18
C ARG A 147 19.26 -0.24 4.92
N GLY A 148 18.32 0.70 4.96
CA GLY A 148 17.51 1.06 3.80
C GLY A 148 16.01 1.13 4.08
N LYS A 149 15.21 1.14 3.01
CA LYS A 149 13.77 1.28 3.04
C LYS A 149 13.08 -0.02 3.45
N ILE A 150 12.29 0.04 4.53
CA ILE A 150 11.40 -1.05 4.98
C ILE A 150 10.06 -0.97 4.24
N ALA A 151 9.46 0.24 4.16
CA ALA A 151 8.14 0.42 3.61
C ALA A 151 8.02 1.72 2.81
N GLY A 152 7.03 1.78 1.95
CA GLY A 152 6.66 2.99 1.21
C GLY A 152 5.17 3.17 1.14
N ALA A 153 4.73 4.42 1.34
CA ALA A 153 3.35 4.81 1.32
C ALA A 153 2.96 5.55 0.03
N ALA A 154 1.68 5.54 -0.29
CA ALA A 154 1.09 6.37 -1.32
C ALA A 154 -0.31 6.84 -0.89
N GLN A 155 -0.76 7.98 -1.40
CA GLN A 155 -2.08 8.52 -1.11
C GLN A 155 -2.85 8.82 -2.39
N ALA A 156 -4.16 8.66 -2.32
CA ALA A 156 -5.11 9.28 -3.22
C ALA A 156 -6.10 10.13 -2.41
N ARG A 157 -6.40 11.33 -2.89
CA ARG A 157 -7.35 12.24 -2.25
C ARG A 157 -8.50 12.51 -3.20
N ARG A 158 -9.72 12.24 -2.76
CA ARG A 158 -10.91 12.35 -3.59
C ARG A 158 -12.12 12.79 -2.76
N LYS A 159 -12.83 13.81 -3.24
CA LYS A 159 -14.08 14.30 -2.65
C LYS A 159 -14.04 14.53 -1.13
N GLY A 160 -12.94 15.09 -0.62
CA GLY A 160 -12.77 15.36 0.81
C GLY A 160 -12.37 14.17 1.67
N PHE A 161 -11.91 13.07 1.06
CA PHE A 161 -11.44 11.86 1.72
C PHE A 161 -10.05 11.44 1.25
N VAL A 162 -9.38 10.64 2.06
CA VAL A 162 -8.03 10.13 1.84
C VAL A 162 -8.06 8.61 1.81
N LEU A 163 -7.48 8.03 0.79
CA LEU A 163 -6.93 6.68 0.79
C LEU A 163 -5.43 6.81 1.03
N HIS A 164 -4.92 6.19 2.07
CA HIS A 164 -3.49 6.05 2.35
C HIS A 164 -3.15 4.57 2.44
N HIS A 165 -2.21 4.09 1.65
CA HIS A 165 -1.76 2.72 1.75
C HIS A 165 -0.24 2.63 1.82
N THR A 166 0.24 1.64 2.58
CA THR A 166 1.65 1.41 2.85
C THR A 166 1.98 -0.04 2.58
N THR A 167 3.02 -0.26 1.79
CA THR A 167 3.54 -1.59 1.47
C THR A 167 4.90 -1.78 2.12
N ILE A 168 5.05 -2.91 2.80
CA ILE A 168 6.17 -3.26 3.68
C ILE A 168 6.87 -4.50 3.09
N ALA A 169 8.17 -4.39 2.87
CA ALA A 169 9.02 -5.52 2.50
C ALA A 169 9.29 -6.39 3.75
N HIS A 170 8.64 -7.55 3.85
CA HIS A 170 8.90 -8.48 4.95
C HIS A 170 10.13 -9.36 4.67
N SER A 171 10.11 -10.14 3.59
CA SER A 171 11.20 -11.04 3.18
C SER A 171 11.38 -11.08 1.66
N MET A 172 11.11 -9.95 1.01
CA MET A 172 11.22 -9.78 -0.43
C MET A 172 12.64 -10.10 -0.92
N ASP A 173 12.73 -10.76 -2.06
CA ASP A 173 13.99 -10.91 -2.77
C ASP A 173 14.38 -9.58 -3.45
N VAL A 174 15.37 -8.91 -2.89
CA VAL A 174 15.82 -7.61 -3.40
C VAL A 174 16.41 -7.67 -4.81
N GLN A 175 16.85 -8.85 -5.29
CA GLN A 175 17.37 -9.04 -6.65
C GLN A 175 16.26 -8.93 -7.71
N LEU A 176 15.01 -9.19 -7.33
CA LEU A 176 13.87 -9.02 -8.24
C LEU A 176 13.67 -7.57 -8.68
N VAL A 177 14.10 -6.58 -7.88
CA VAL A 177 13.98 -5.16 -8.24
C VAL A 177 14.68 -4.88 -9.57
N ALA A 178 15.94 -5.30 -9.71
CA ALA A 178 16.72 -5.06 -10.93
C ALA A 178 16.21 -5.85 -12.16
N GLN A 179 15.56 -7.00 -11.92
CA GLN A 179 14.99 -7.84 -12.98
C GLN A 179 13.65 -7.30 -13.49
N LEU A 180 12.79 -6.87 -12.57
CA LEU A 180 11.39 -6.54 -12.86
C LEU A 180 11.15 -5.05 -13.09
N ILE A 181 11.92 -4.17 -12.44
CA ILE A 181 11.75 -2.72 -12.53
C ILE A 181 12.88 -2.13 -13.37
N ARG A 182 12.53 -1.25 -14.31
CA ARG A 182 13.47 -0.63 -15.26
C ARG A 182 14.20 0.60 -14.68
N ILE A 183 14.50 0.60 -13.38
CA ILE A 183 15.28 1.68 -12.74
C ILE A 183 16.67 1.77 -13.40
N GLY A 184 17.10 2.99 -13.72
CA GLY A 184 18.40 3.24 -14.35
C GLY A 184 18.49 2.89 -15.85
N ARG A 185 17.48 2.25 -16.46
CA ARG A 185 17.45 1.96 -17.90
C ARG A 185 16.90 3.13 -18.70
N ASP A 186 17.18 3.17 -20.00
CA ASP A 186 16.66 4.19 -20.91
C ASP A 186 15.12 4.21 -20.94
N ARG A 187 14.55 5.39 -21.10
CA ARG A 187 13.12 5.56 -21.26
C ARG A 187 12.66 5.00 -22.61
N LEU A 188 11.52 4.31 -22.59
CA LEU A 188 10.83 3.84 -23.81
C LEU A 188 9.65 4.76 -24.18
N SER A 189 9.26 5.68 -23.28
CA SER A 189 8.19 6.64 -23.49
C SER A 189 8.50 7.92 -22.73
N GLU A 190 8.15 9.07 -23.32
CA GLU A 190 8.30 10.41 -22.68
C GLU A 190 7.24 10.64 -21.57
N ARG A 191 6.28 9.74 -21.44
CA ARG A 191 5.15 9.88 -20.49
C ARG A 191 5.46 9.26 -19.14
N GLY A 192 4.78 9.78 -18.13
CA GLY A 192 4.75 9.23 -16.78
C GLY A 192 5.96 9.61 -15.92
N VAL A 193 5.78 9.47 -14.62
CA VAL A 193 6.83 9.61 -13.61
C VAL A 193 7.54 8.28 -13.43
N ARG A 194 8.79 8.33 -12.97
CA ARG A 194 9.61 7.13 -12.74
C ARG A 194 9.73 6.80 -11.27
N SER A 195 9.97 5.51 -10.99
CA SER A 195 10.40 5.06 -9.66
C SER A 195 11.78 5.62 -9.31
N ALA A 196 11.94 6.05 -8.06
CA ALA A 196 13.25 6.39 -7.53
C ALA A 196 13.99 5.12 -7.13
N GLU A 197 15.28 5.08 -7.38
CA GLU A 197 16.15 4.03 -6.88
C GLU A 197 16.27 4.14 -5.36
N LYS A 198 16.00 3.05 -4.66
CA LYS A 198 16.06 2.97 -3.19
C LYS A 198 16.58 1.61 -2.78
N GLU A 199 17.50 1.63 -1.84
CA GLU A 199 17.95 0.40 -1.19
C GLU A 199 16.83 -0.16 -0.31
N VAL A 200 16.43 -1.40 -0.53
CA VAL A 200 15.37 -2.07 0.23
C VAL A 200 15.97 -2.85 1.39
N SER A 201 15.35 -2.75 2.55
CA SER A 201 15.75 -3.41 3.80
C SER A 201 14.58 -4.22 4.36
N PRO A 202 14.41 -5.50 3.98
CA PRO A 202 13.33 -6.33 4.46
C PRO A 202 13.30 -6.49 5.98
N LEU A 203 12.11 -6.59 6.57
CA LEU A 203 11.92 -6.81 8.02
C LEU A 203 12.62 -8.08 8.53
N SER A 204 12.68 -9.13 7.71
CA SER A 204 13.34 -10.39 8.04
C SER A 204 14.83 -10.27 8.37
N TRP A 205 15.46 -9.13 8.08
CA TRP A 205 16.82 -8.85 8.54
C TRP A 205 16.90 -8.50 10.02
N PHE A 206 15.77 -8.15 10.65
CA PHE A 206 15.70 -7.68 12.03
C PHE A 206 14.82 -8.54 12.94
N THR A 207 13.86 -9.29 12.38
CA THR A 207 12.96 -10.16 13.14
C THR A 207 12.90 -11.56 12.54
N LYS A 208 12.64 -12.56 13.39
CA LYS A 208 12.41 -13.95 12.98
C LYS A 208 10.93 -14.29 12.79
N LEU A 209 10.04 -13.34 13.12
CA LEU A 209 8.61 -13.55 12.93
C LEU A 209 8.29 -13.69 11.44
N SER A 210 7.38 -14.57 11.14
CA SER A 210 6.81 -14.73 9.79
C SER A 210 6.01 -13.49 9.37
N CYS A 211 5.74 -13.37 8.07
CA CYS A 211 4.89 -12.31 7.53
C CYS A 211 3.52 -12.26 8.23
N ALA A 212 2.89 -13.42 8.45
CA ALA A 212 1.61 -13.53 9.14
C ALA A 212 1.68 -13.09 10.62
N GLU A 213 2.74 -13.45 11.34
CA GLU A 213 2.93 -13.04 12.73
C GLU A 213 3.16 -11.54 12.85
N VAL A 214 3.95 -10.93 11.94
CA VAL A 214 4.12 -9.47 11.89
C VAL A 214 2.80 -8.79 11.55
N THR A 215 2.04 -9.29 10.58
CA THR A 215 0.71 -8.75 10.24
C THR A 215 -0.23 -8.78 11.44
N ALA A 216 -0.32 -9.92 12.13
CA ALA A 216 -1.14 -10.07 13.33
C ALA A 216 -0.69 -9.14 14.48
N HIS A 217 0.63 -8.91 14.63
CA HIS A 217 1.15 -7.93 15.58
C HIS A 217 0.72 -6.51 15.19
N MET A 218 0.84 -6.13 13.92
CA MET A 218 0.42 -4.81 13.44
C MET A 218 -1.08 -4.58 13.62
N GLU A 219 -1.93 -5.59 13.35
CA GLU A 219 -3.37 -5.50 13.62
C GLU A 219 -3.65 -5.18 15.09
N ARG A 220 -3.04 -5.95 16.02
CA ARG A 220 -3.19 -5.69 17.47
C ARG A 220 -2.66 -4.31 17.89
N SER A 221 -1.53 -3.89 17.32
CA SER A 221 -0.95 -2.58 17.58
C SER A 221 -1.88 -1.43 17.14
N PHE A 222 -2.55 -1.59 15.99
CA PHE A 222 -3.54 -0.63 15.52
C PHE A 222 -4.79 -0.62 16.41
N GLU A 223 -5.34 -1.81 16.77
CA GLU A 223 -6.48 -1.90 17.69
C GLU A 223 -6.20 -1.20 19.02
N ALA A 224 -5.03 -1.46 19.59
CA ALA A 224 -4.65 -0.85 20.87
C ALA A 224 -4.41 0.67 20.76
N ALA A 225 -3.85 1.13 19.62
CA ALA A 225 -3.51 2.54 19.43
C ALA A 225 -4.73 3.43 19.17
N PHE A 226 -5.80 2.89 18.57
CA PHE A 226 -6.96 3.65 18.13
C PHE A 226 -8.30 3.12 18.66
N ALA A 227 -8.29 2.16 19.59
CA ALA A 227 -9.49 1.48 20.06
C ALA A 227 -10.39 0.97 18.92
N ALA A 228 -9.75 0.49 17.83
CA ALA A 228 -10.45 0.13 16.60
C ALA A 228 -11.35 -1.09 16.78
N ARG A 229 -12.56 -1.02 16.21
CA ARG A 229 -13.51 -2.14 16.23
C ARG A 229 -13.24 -3.09 15.06
N ARG A 230 -13.10 -4.39 15.31
CA ARG A 230 -12.98 -5.39 14.22
C ARG A 230 -14.23 -5.41 13.35
N SER A 231 -14.01 -5.45 12.05
CA SER A 231 -15.01 -5.43 10.99
C SER A 231 -14.62 -6.41 9.89
N ALA A 232 -15.44 -6.51 8.84
CA ALA A 232 -15.17 -7.36 7.69
C ALA A 232 -15.62 -6.68 6.40
N LEU A 233 -15.14 -7.21 5.26
CA LEU A 233 -15.67 -6.87 3.94
C LEU A 233 -17.07 -7.46 3.81
N SER A 234 -18.05 -6.64 3.43
CA SER A 234 -19.40 -7.12 3.17
C SER A 234 -19.50 -7.85 1.82
N PRO A 235 -20.49 -8.75 1.65
CA PRO A 235 -20.72 -9.39 0.35
C PRO A 235 -20.92 -8.39 -0.80
N SER A 236 -21.59 -7.25 -0.53
CA SER A 236 -21.81 -6.22 -1.55
C SER A 236 -20.55 -5.45 -1.92
N GLU A 237 -19.60 -5.24 -1.00
CA GLU A 237 -18.30 -4.65 -1.29
C GLU A 237 -17.45 -5.59 -2.14
N LEU A 238 -17.46 -6.88 -1.83
CA LEU A 238 -16.77 -7.89 -2.60
C LEU A 238 -17.34 -8.01 -4.03
N GLU A 239 -18.66 -7.94 -4.19
CA GLU A 239 -19.31 -7.98 -5.49
C GLU A 239 -18.99 -6.74 -6.33
N GLN A 240 -19.09 -5.54 -5.73
CA GLN A 240 -18.70 -4.29 -6.40
C GLN A 240 -17.23 -4.30 -6.81
N ALA A 241 -16.35 -4.84 -5.97
CA ALA A 241 -14.94 -4.95 -6.31
C ALA A 241 -14.70 -5.91 -7.47
N ARG A 242 -15.41 -7.07 -7.55
CA ARG A 242 -15.35 -7.96 -8.72
C ARG A 242 -15.79 -7.24 -10.00
N GLY A 243 -16.90 -6.50 -9.96
CA GLY A 243 -17.33 -5.68 -11.09
C GLY A 243 -16.29 -4.64 -11.54
N LEU A 244 -15.58 -4.01 -10.59
CA LEU A 244 -14.48 -3.10 -10.92
C LEU A 244 -13.23 -3.83 -11.43
N VAL A 245 -12.97 -5.05 -11.02
CA VAL A 245 -11.90 -5.86 -11.65
C VAL A 245 -12.19 -6.03 -13.12
N ASP A 246 -13.39 -6.48 -13.48
CA ASP A 246 -13.77 -6.79 -14.86
C ASP A 246 -13.84 -5.53 -15.75
N THR A 247 -14.32 -4.42 -15.20
CA THR A 247 -14.58 -3.19 -15.99
C THR A 247 -13.42 -2.19 -15.98
N LYS A 248 -12.45 -2.36 -15.06
CA LYS A 248 -11.36 -1.41 -14.90
C LYS A 248 -10.01 -2.09 -14.60
N TYR A 249 -9.83 -2.69 -13.42
CA TYR A 249 -8.51 -3.01 -12.89
C TYR A 249 -7.76 -4.12 -13.63
N ALA A 250 -8.47 -5.07 -14.26
CA ALA A 250 -7.89 -6.10 -15.13
C ALA A 250 -7.85 -5.69 -16.60
N THR A 251 -8.33 -4.49 -16.97
CA THR A 251 -8.39 -4.08 -18.37
C THR A 251 -7.09 -3.44 -18.84
N PRO A 252 -6.64 -3.71 -20.08
CA PRO A 252 -5.51 -3.01 -20.70
C PRO A 252 -5.70 -1.49 -20.71
N GLY A 253 -6.94 -1.01 -20.93
CA GLY A 253 -7.27 0.41 -20.96
C GLY A 253 -6.96 1.14 -19.64
N TRP A 254 -6.98 0.46 -18.50
CA TRP A 254 -6.57 1.00 -17.22
C TRP A 254 -5.07 0.78 -16.95
N ILE A 255 -4.59 -0.44 -17.14
CA ILE A 255 -3.20 -0.82 -16.85
C ILE A 255 -2.23 -0.03 -17.74
N GLU A 256 -2.51 0.05 -19.04
CA GLU A 256 -1.64 0.64 -20.06
C GLU A 256 -2.03 2.08 -20.44
N ARG A 257 -2.93 2.73 -19.68
CA ARG A 257 -3.40 4.10 -20.00
C ARG A 257 -2.29 5.15 -20.16
N LEU A 258 -1.10 4.85 -19.63
CA LEU A 258 0.14 5.57 -19.86
C LEU A 258 1.16 4.54 -20.39
N PRO A 259 1.28 4.39 -21.72
CA PRO A 259 2.23 3.47 -22.32
C PRO A 259 3.69 3.90 -22.14
#